data_6cb8f7dc6eebfaeb3487e93412c11fc4
#
_entry.id   6cb8f7dc6eebfaeb3487e93412c11fc4
#
_cell.length_a   1.000
_cell.length_b   1.000
_cell.length_c   1.000
_cell.angle_alpha   90.00
_cell.angle_beta   90.00
_cell.angle_gamma   90.00
#
_symmetry.space_group_name_H-M   'P 1'
#
loop_
_entity.id
_entity.type
_entity.pdbx_description
1 polymer ?
#
loop_
_entity_poly.entity_id
_entity_poly.type
_entity_poly.pdbx_seq_one_letter_code
_entity_poly.pdbx_strand_id
1 'polypeptide(L)'
;MDLIILFNTFFGFLTFIAWASTAAMLYLYFSKKTFSKLITDQFLNFAISVAVFSSIGSIVYSEVVGFIPCRFCWYQRYLMYPIAIALIISLFKRPFFRVGYISIIGVAISAYHIYLQNGGGGGGTCAVDVPCDMKYLSLIHI
;
A
#
# COMPACT_ATOMS: atom_id res chain seq x y z
N MET A 1 -7.09 -6.53 23.59
CA MET A 1 -7.62 -7.25 22.43
C MET A 1 -8.48 -6.33 21.55
N ASP A 2 -9.25 -5.44 22.14
CA ASP A 2 -10.18 -4.55 21.43
C ASP A 2 -9.48 -3.50 20.54
N LEU A 3 -8.33 -2.99 20.93
CA LEU A 3 -7.57 -2.00 20.17
C LEU A 3 -7.07 -2.56 18.84
N ILE A 4 -6.57 -3.80 18.81
CA ILE A 4 -6.09 -4.47 17.59
C ILE A 4 -7.25 -4.70 16.61
N ILE A 5 -8.40 -5.14 17.12
CA ILE A 5 -9.60 -5.35 16.31
C ILE A 5 -10.08 -4.02 15.71
N LEU A 6 -10.10 -2.96 16.51
CA LEU A 6 -10.50 -1.62 16.06
C LEU A 6 -9.58 -1.12 14.94
N PHE A 7 -8.26 -1.23 15.11
CA PHE A 7 -7.28 -0.84 14.09
C PHE A 7 -7.43 -1.66 12.81
N ASN A 8 -7.55 -2.99 12.92
CA ASN A 8 -7.72 -3.87 11.75
C ASN A 8 -9.00 -3.54 10.98
N THR A 9 -10.11 -3.32 11.67
CA THR A 9 -11.38 -2.95 11.03
C THR A 9 -11.28 -1.60 10.35
N PHE A 10 -10.69 -0.60 10.99
CA PHE A 10 -10.52 0.73 10.44
C PHE A 10 -9.63 0.72 9.17
N PHE A 11 -8.45 0.09 9.23
CA PHE A 11 -7.56 0.01 8.09
C PHE A 11 -8.11 -0.90 6.98
N GLY A 12 -8.83 -1.96 7.34
CA GLY A 12 -9.55 -2.81 6.37
C GLY A 12 -10.58 -2.01 5.58
N PHE A 13 -11.37 -1.19 6.25
CA PHE A 13 -12.35 -0.32 5.61
C PHE A 13 -11.70 0.73 4.70
N LEU A 14 -10.60 1.36 5.14
CA LEU A 14 -9.83 2.29 4.31
C LEU A 14 -9.25 1.60 3.07
N THR A 15 -8.76 0.37 3.20
CA THR A 15 -8.25 -0.42 2.08
C THR A 15 -9.36 -0.70 1.06
N PHE A 16 -10.56 -1.05 1.52
CA PHE A 16 -11.70 -1.27 0.64
C PHE A 16 -12.08 0.01 -0.14
N ILE A 17 -12.12 1.16 0.53
CA ILE A 17 -12.37 2.46 -0.13
C ILE A 17 -11.28 2.76 -1.17
N ALA A 18 -10.01 2.53 -0.85
CA ALA A 18 -8.90 2.74 -1.78
C ALA A 18 -9.01 1.84 -3.01
N TRP A 19 -9.39 0.58 -2.85
CA TRP A 19 -9.64 -0.36 -3.95
C TRP A 19 -10.79 0.09 -4.84
N ALA A 20 -11.93 0.44 -4.25
CA ALA A 20 -13.10 0.93 -4.98
C ALA A 20 -12.79 2.21 -5.76
N SER A 21 -12.07 3.14 -5.14
CA SER A 21 -11.64 4.39 -5.78
C SER A 21 -10.67 4.15 -6.94
N THR A 22 -9.72 3.23 -6.77
CA THR A 22 -8.77 2.86 -7.83
C THR A 22 -9.49 2.22 -9.01
N ALA A 23 -10.44 1.31 -8.75
CA ALA A 23 -11.25 0.68 -9.80
C ALA A 23 -12.09 1.71 -10.56
N ALA A 24 -12.73 2.64 -9.85
CA ALA A 24 -13.51 3.72 -10.47
C ALA A 24 -12.62 4.62 -11.35
N MET A 25 -11.43 4.97 -10.88
CA MET A 25 -10.48 5.78 -11.64
C MET A 25 -9.99 5.05 -12.91
N LEU A 26 -9.66 3.76 -12.82
CA LEU A 26 -9.29 2.94 -13.97
C LEU A 26 -10.44 2.86 -14.99
N TYR A 27 -11.66 2.67 -14.52
CA TYR A 27 -12.84 2.67 -15.40
C TYR A 27 -12.99 4.00 -16.15
N LEU A 28 -12.84 5.14 -15.48
CA LEU A 28 -12.88 6.46 -16.11
C LEU A 28 -11.76 6.65 -17.13
N TYR A 29 -10.56 6.15 -16.84
CA TYR A 29 -9.41 6.18 -17.75
C TYR A 29 -9.68 5.40 -19.04
N PHE A 30 -10.18 4.17 -18.93
CA PHE A 30 -10.48 3.33 -20.11
C PHE A 30 -11.72 3.78 -20.88
N SER A 31 -12.68 4.44 -20.25
CA SER A 31 -13.89 4.97 -20.89
C SER A 31 -13.63 6.15 -21.83
N LYS A 32 -12.39 6.57 -22.02
CA LYS A 32 -11.96 7.68 -22.91
C LYS A 32 -12.75 8.99 -22.73
N LYS A 33 -13.46 9.15 -21.63
CA LYS A 33 -14.10 10.42 -21.31
C LYS A 33 -13.01 11.41 -20.94
N THR A 34 -12.88 12.44 -21.73
CA THR A 34 -11.96 13.59 -21.70
C THR A 34 -11.09 13.66 -20.44
N PHE A 35 -9.83 13.30 -20.58
CA PHE A 35 -8.82 13.39 -19.53
C PHE A 35 -8.54 14.87 -19.27
N SER A 36 -9.39 15.54 -18.53
CA SER A 36 -9.20 16.94 -18.22
C SER A 36 -8.07 17.08 -17.18
N LYS A 37 -7.38 18.21 -17.20
CA LYS A 37 -6.33 18.56 -16.22
C LYS A 37 -6.83 18.39 -14.79
N LEU A 38 -8.11 18.64 -14.55
CA LEU A 38 -8.77 18.46 -13.26
C LEU A 38 -8.69 17.00 -12.77
N ILE A 39 -8.93 16.03 -13.66
CA ILE A 39 -8.84 14.60 -13.32
C ILE A 39 -7.39 14.23 -12.96
N THR A 40 -6.42 14.73 -13.71
CA THR A 40 -4.99 14.46 -13.42
C THR A 40 -4.56 15.02 -12.06
N ASP A 41 -5.00 16.21 -11.71
CA ASP A 41 -4.69 16.83 -10.42
C ASP A 41 -5.38 16.07 -9.27
N GLN A 42 -6.61 15.56 -9.47
CA GLN A 42 -7.30 14.72 -8.48
C GLN A 42 -6.60 13.35 -8.29
N PHE A 43 -6.08 12.74 -9.35
CA PHE A 43 -5.28 11.52 -9.24
C PHE A 43 -4.03 11.71 -8.38
N LEU A 44 -3.32 12.83 -8.57
CA LEU A 44 -2.14 13.13 -7.78
C LEU A 44 -2.49 13.30 -6.29
N ASN A 45 -3.51 14.09 -5.98
CA ASN A 45 -3.96 14.30 -4.61
C ASN A 45 -4.39 12.99 -3.94
N PHE A 46 -5.11 12.14 -4.68
CA PHE A 46 -5.52 10.82 -4.19
C PHE A 46 -4.29 9.92 -3.93
N ALA A 47 -3.34 9.87 -4.87
CA ALA A 47 -2.11 9.08 -4.70
C ALA A 47 -1.29 9.54 -3.48
N ILE A 48 -1.16 10.86 -3.26
CA ILE A 48 -0.49 11.41 -2.10
C ILE A 48 -1.21 11.01 -0.82
N SER A 49 -2.54 11.15 -0.77
CA SER A 49 -3.33 10.78 0.40
C SER A 49 -3.13 9.31 0.75
N VAL A 50 -3.27 8.40 -0.22
CA VAL A 50 -3.06 6.97 0.00
C VAL A 50 -1.64 6.67 0.48
N ALA A 51 -0.61 7.26 -0.14
CA ALA A 51 0.78 7.04 0.24
C ALA A 51 1.09 7.52 1.66
N VAL A 52 0.59 8.70 2.05
CA VAL A 52 0.78 9.27 3.38
C VAL A 52 0.04 8.44 4.44
N PHE A 53 -1.23 8.13 4.24
CA PHE A 53 -2.00 7.31 5.18
C PHE A 53 -1.42 5.90 5.33
N SER A 54 -0.96 5.27 4.25
CA SER A 54 -0.30 3.97 4.31
C SER A 54 1.01 4.04 5.08
N SER A 55 1.80 5.11 4.90
CA SER A 55 3.05 5.32 5.63
C SER A 55 2.81 5.49 7.13
N ILE A 56 1.84 6.32 7.51
CA ILE A 56 1.45 6.52 8.91
C ILE A 56 0.92 5.20 9.50
N GLY A 57 0.03 4.52 8.79
CA GLY A 57 -0.51 3.23 9.22
C GLY A 57 0.57 2.19 9.46
N SER A 58 1.56 2.12 8.58
CA SER A 58 2.70 1.20 8.72
C SER A 58 3.53 1.48 9.98
N ILE A 59 3.75 2.74 10.33
CA ILE A 59 4.44 3.14 11.56
C ILE A 59 3.59 2.80 12.78
N VAL A 60 2.31 3.15 12.78
CA VAL A 60 1.40 2.86 13.88
C VAL A 60 1.33 1.36 14.17
N TYR A 61 1.26 0.51 13.14
CA TYR A 61 1.25 -0.93 13.33
C TYR A 61 2.52 -1.47 13.99
N SER A 62 3.70 -0.94 13.70
CA SER A 62 4.91 -1.43 14.33
C SER A 62 5.19 -0.81 15.69
N GLU A 63 4.95 0.50 15.88
CA GLU A 63 5.34 1.21 17.09
C GLU A 63 4.24 1.19 18.16
N VAL A 64 2.97 1.27 17.75
CA VAL A 64 1.85 1.35 18.71
C VAL A 64 1.23 -0.03 18.96
N VAL A 65 1.02 -0.81 17.90
CA VAL A 65 0.43 -2.15 18.02
C VAL A 65 1.49 -3.22 18.33
N GLY A 66 2.77 -2.93 18.08
CA GLY A 66 3.89 -3.81 18.42
C GLY A 66 4.07 -4.99 17.44
N PHE A 67 3.54 -4.92 16.23
CA PHE A 67 3.77 -5.94 15.23
C PHE A 67 5.18 -5.86 14.67
N ILE A 68 5.94 -6.96 14.78
CA ILE A 68 7.28 -7.06 14.23
C ILE A 68 7.17 -7.23 12.70
N PRO A 69 7.68 -6.28 11.91
CA PRO A 69 7.57 -6.36 10.45
C PRO A 69 8.47 -7.46 9.90
N CYS A 70 7.90 -8.30 9.04
CA CYS A 70 8.63 -9.34 8.32
C CYS A 70 9.62 -8.73 7.31
N ARG A 71 10.52 -9.54 6.72
CA ARG A 71 11.51 -9.08 5.74
C ARG A 71 10.86 -8.38 4.52
N PHE A 72 9.78 -8.93 3.98
CA PHE A 72 9.04 -8.30 2.87
C PHE A 72 8.32 -7.02 3.27
N CYS A 73 7.84 -6.95 4.51
CA CYS A 73 7.27 -5.71 5.04
C CYS A 73 8.31 -4.57 5.06
N TRP A 74 9.57 -4.87 5.38
CA TRP A 74 10.66 -3.92 5.32
C TRP A 74 10.95 -3.46 3.88
N TYR A 75 11.00 -4.36 2.90
CA TYR A 75 11.19 -3.98 1.49
C TYR A 75 10.07 -3.08 0.99
N GLN A 76 8.82 -3.37 1.35
CA GLN A 76 7.68 -2.51 1.01
C GLN A 76 7.81 -1.12 1.64
N ARG A 77 8.25 -1.02 2.89
CA ARG A 77 8.51 0.26 3.57
C ARG A 77 9.60 1.08 2.88
N TYR A 78 10.72 0.45 2.51
CA TYR A 78 11.81 1.12 1.79
C TYR A 78 11.38 1.71 0.45
N LEU A 79 10.38 1.15 -0.19
CA LEU A 79 9.79 1.71 -1.41
C LEU A 79 8.71 2.76 -1.10
N MET A 80 7.85 2.48 -0.14
CA MET A 80 6.67 3.30 0.16
C MET A 80 7.05 4.69 0.68
N TYR A 81 8.01 4.81 1.59
CA TYR A 81 8.40 6.09 2.17
C TYR A 81 9.02 7.05 1.14
N PRO A 82 10.01 6.62 0.31
CA PRO A 82 10.50 7.47 -0.75
C PRO A 82 9.44 7.85 -1.80
N ILE A 83 8.51 6.93 -2.11
CA ILE A 83 7.39 7.22 -3.00
C ILE A 83 6.50 8.32 -2.40
N ALA A 84 6.14 8.24 -1.13
CA ALA A 84 5.33 9.25 -0.46
C ALA A 84 5.99 10.63 -0.50
N ILE A 85 7.30 10.70 -0.19
CA ILE A 85 8.09 11.92 -0.25
C ILE A 85 8.15 12.46 -1.69
N ALA A 86 8.43 11.60 -2.67
CA ALA A 86 8.51 12.00 -4.07
C ALA A 86 7.18 12.51 -4.63
N LEU A 87 6.06 11.91 -4.21
CA LEU A 87 4.72 12.37 -4.55
C LEU A 87 4.43 13.76 -3.96
N ILE A 88 4.80 14.02 -2.71
CA ILE A 88 4.66 15.35 -2.10
C ILE A 88 5.52 16.38 -2.85
N ILE A 89 6.77 16.06 -3.19
CA ILE A 89 7.65 16.93 -3.96
C ILE A 89 7.07 17.19 -5.36
N SER A 90 6.35 16.23 -5.95
CA SER A 90 5.76 16.38 -7.27
C SER A 90 4.65 17.43 -7.35
N LEU A 91 4.07 17.84 -6.21
CA LEU A 91 3.18 19.01 -6.14
C LEU A 91 3.89 20.28 -6.60
N PHE A 92 5.19 20.39 -6.36
CA PHE A 92 5.99 21.57 -6.65
C PHE A 92 6.78 21.46 -7.96
N LYS A 93 7.26 20.27 -8.35
CA LYS A 93 8.26 20.09 -9.44
C LYS A 93 7.92 19.02 -10.48
N ARG A 94 6.72 18.51 -10.59
CA ARG A 94 6.26 17.53 -11.60
C ARG A 94 7.26 16.47 -12.16
N PRO A 95 8.02 15.70 -11.39
CA PRO A 95 8.70 14.52 -11.88
C PRO A 95 7.85 13.25 -11.71
N PHE A 96 6.54 13.35 -11.89
CA PHE A 96 5.55 12.29 -11.63
C PHE A 96 5.85 10.97 -12.36
N PHE A 97 6.44 11.04 -13.54
CA PHE A 97 6.66 9.86 -14.38
C PHE A 97 7.64 8.85 -13.76
N ARG A 98 8.65 9.30 -13.01
CA ARG A 98 9.64 8.41 -12.37
C ARG A 98 9.06 7.63 -11.20
N VAL A 99 8.10 8.20 -10.48
CA VAL A 99 7.44 7.56 -9.34
C VAL A 99 6.63 6.34 -9.79
N GLY A 100 6.02 6.40 -10.98
CA GLY A 100 5.26 5.29 -11.56
C GLY A 100 6.07 4.01 -11.71
N TYR A 101 7.32 4.09 -12.18
CA TYR A 101 8.18 2.90 -12.34
C TYR A 101 8.51 2.26 -10.99
N ILE A 102 8.83 3.06 -9.97
CA ILE A 102 9.12 2.56 -8.63
C ILE A 102 7.87 1.90 -8.03
N SER A 103 6.69 2.46 -8.28
CA SER A 103 5.41 1.89 -7.84
C SER A 103 5.13 0.52 -8.45
N ILE A 104 5.50 0.28 -9.72
CA ILE A 104 5.36 -1.04 -10.37
C ILE A 104 6.20 -2.10 -9.62
N ILE A 105 7.42 -1.76 -9.23
CA ILE A 105 8.28 -2.65 -8.42
C ILE A 105 7.60 -2.94 -7.08
N GLY A 106 7.03 -1.92 -6.43
CA GLY A 106 6.28 -2.09 -5.19
C GLY A 106 5.08 -3.03 -5.32
N VAL A 107 4.32 -2.92 -6.41
CA VAL A 107 3.21 -3.83 -6.73
C VAL A 107 3.69 -5.27 -6.93
N ALA A 108 4.80 -5.48 -7.65
CA ALA A 108 5.37 -6.81 -7.86
C ALA A 108 5.79 -7.48 -6.54
N ILE A 109 6.47 -6.73 -5.66
CA ILE A 109 6.86 -7.21 -4.33
C ILE A 109 5.62 -7.53 -3.48
N SER A 110 4.60 -6.68 -3.51
CA SER A 110 3.36 -6.90 -2.77
C SER A 110 2.60 -8.12 -3.26
N ALA A 111 2.51 -8.31 -4.58
CA ALA A 111 1.88 -9.48 -5.19
C ALA A 111 2.60 -10.78 -4.81
N TYR A 112 3.93 -10.76 -4.84
CA TYR A 112 4.74 -11.91 -4.41
C TYR A 112 4.56 -12.20 -2.91
N HIS A 113 4.50 -11.18 -2.07
CA HIS A 113 4.26 -11.35 -0.65
C HIS A 113 2.88 -11.96 -0.37
N ILE A 114 1.83 -11.51 -1.06
CA ILE A 114 0.49 -12.10 -0.97
C ILE A 114 0.49 -13.57 -1.42
N TYR A 115 1.23 -13.89 -2.48
CA TYR A 115 1.39 -15.28 -2.94
C TYR A 115 2.03 -16.15 -1.84
N LEU A 116 3.07 -15.71 -1.18
CA LEU A 116 3.69 -16.41 -0.05
C LEU A 116 2.72 -16.58 1.13
N GLN A 117 1.94 -15.57 1.47
CA GLN A 117 0.94 -15.62 2.54
C GLN A 117 -0.19 -16.65 2.26
N ASN A 118 -0.45 -16.97 1.01
CA ASN A 118 -1.46 -17.95 0.61
C ASN A 118 -0.91 -19.37 0.39
N GLY A 119 0.27 -19.67 0.93
CA GLY A 119 0.85 -21.00 0.88
C GLY A 119 1.72 -21.28 -0.35
N GLY A 120 2.18 -20.24 -1.03
CA GLY A 120 3.03 -20.33 -2.23
C GLY A 120 4.46 -20.83 -2.00
N GLY A 121 4.70 -21.64 -0.96
CA GLY A 121 5.89 -22.49 -0.84
C GLY A 121 7.23 -21.75 -0.71
N GLY A 122 7.35 -20.83 0.21
CA GLY A 122 8.56 -20.02 0.36
C GLY A 122 9.19 -19.98 1.74
N GLY A 123 9.17 -21.06 2.50
CA GLY A 123 9.77 -21.13 3.84
C GLY A 123 11.28 -20.82 3.92
N GLY A 124 11.99 -20.67 2.79
CA GLY A 124 13.43 -20.41 2.76
C GLY A 124 13.84 -18.93 2.69
N THR A 125 12.92 -18.02 2.35
CA THR A 125 13.24 -16.59 2.17
C THR A 125 12.89 -15.72 3.37
N CYS A 126 12.16 -16.25 4.33
CA CYS A 126 11.70 -15.54 5.52
C CYS A 126 12.53 -15.96 6.74
N ALA A 127 12.71 -15.05 7.69
CA ALA A 127 13.39 -15.37 8.95
C ALA A 127 12.54 -16.36 9.76
N VAL A 128 13.21 -17.27 10.46
CA VAL A 128 12.55 -18.29 11.29
C VAL A 128 11.74 -17.65 12.42
N ASP A 129 12.22 -16.51 12.93
CA ASP A 129 11.62 -15.81 14.06
C ASP A 129 10.37 -14.98 13.67
N VAL A 130 10.29 -14.56 12.40
CA VAL A 130 9.14 -13.76 11.89
C VAL A 130 8.74 -14.30 10.53
N PRO A 131 7.86 -15.29 10.49
CA PRO A 131 7.43 -15.93 9.25
C PRO A 131 6.64 -14.94 8.38
N CYS A 132 6.90 -14.97 7.06
CA CYS A 132 6.22 -14.08 6.10
C CYS A 132 4.80 -14.53 5.74
N ASP A 133 4.37 -15.69 6.21
CA ASP A 133 3.03 -16.25 6.01
C ASP A 133 2.00 -15.76 7.06
N MET A 134 2.45 -15.02 8.08
CA MET A 134 1.56 -14.42 9.07
C MET A 134 0.66 -13.36 8.43
N LYS A 135 -0.65 -13.59 8.50
CA LYS A 135 -1.67 -12.69 7.95
C LYS A 135 -2.09 -11.68 9.03
N TYR A 136 -1.37 -10.57 9.13
CA TYR A 136 -1.69 -9.52 10.11
C TYR A 136 -2.95 -8.71 9.74
N LEU A 137 -3.21 -8.51 8.45
CA LEU A 137 -4.33 -7.76 7.89
C LEU A 137 -5.07 -8.64 6.87
N SER A 138 -5.80 -9.62 7.33
CA SER A 138 -6.66 -10.39 6.45
C SER A 138 -8.12 -10.10 6.76
N LEU A 139 -8.84 -9.51 5.81
CA LEU A 139 -10.30 -9.38 5.84
C LEU A 139 -11.03 -10.73 5.94
N ILE A 140 -10.32 -11.83 5.69
CA ILE A 140 -10.88 -13.21 5.71
C ILE A 140 -10.93 -13.76 7.15
N HIS A 141 -10.24 -13.12 8.10
CA HIS A 141 -10.20 -13.55 9.51
C HIS A 141 -11.00 -12.65 10.47
N ILE A 142 -11.83 -11.78 9.92
CA ILE A 142 -12.79 -10.98 10.70
C ILE A 142 -14.14 -11.67 10.72
#